data_09603889508b0846143e2818c4c9c109
#
_entry.id   09603889508b0846143e2818c4c9c109
#
_cell.length_a   1.000
_cell.length_b   1.000
_cell.length_c   1.000
_cell.angle_alpha   90.00
_cell.angle_beta   90.00
_cell.angle_gamma   90.00
#
_symmetry.space_group_name_H-M   'P 1'
#
loop_
_entity.id
_entity.type
_entity.pdbx_description
1 polymer ?
#
loop_
_entity_poly.entity_id
_entity_poly.type
_entity_poly.pdbx_seq_one_letter_code
_entity_poly.pdbx_strand_id
1 'polypeptide(L)'
;MILLLVCTMMTSVSIVREKELGTMEVLLASPAKPFLVIIAKALPYLFLSIINICTILLLSVFALELPINGSIILLMAESILFIITALSLGLLISIVTDAQRTAMFISLVGMFLPTLMLSGFMFPIENMPKPLQVLSNIVPAKWYFIIVKSVMLKGLGLASIWKETLILFGMTSFFLLLALKKYKIRL
;
A
#
# COMPACT_ATOMS: atom_id res chain seq x y z
N MET A 1 -6.10 -5.30 -4.56
CA MET A 1 -5.25 -6.35 -3.95
C MET A 1 -3.89 -6.44 -4.63
N ILE A 2 -3.82 -6.66 -5.94
CA ILE A 2 -2.57 -6.73 -6.71
C ILE A 2 -1.69 -5.49 -6.47
N LEU A 3 -2.26 -4.30 -6.49
CA LEU A 3 -1.57 -3.05 -6.20
C LEU A 3 -0.82 -3.08 -4.86
N LEU A 4 -1.49 -3.50 -3.78
CA LEU A 4 -0.87 -3.56 -2.46
C LEU A 4 0.30 -4.53 -2.45
N LEU A 5 0.13 -5.72 -3.06
CA LEU A 5 1.18 -6.73 -3.14
C LEU A 5 2.39 -6.25 -3.95
N VAL A 6 2.15 -5.76 -5.16
CA VAL A 6 3.22 -5.32 -6.05
C VAL A 6 3.99 -4.15 -5.41
N CYS A 7 3.29 -3.14 -4.90
CA CYS A 7 3.93 -1.98 -4.27
C CYS A 7 4.76 -2.39 -3.04
N THR A 8 4.17 -3.20 -2.15
CA THR A 8 4.82 -3.62 -0.90
C THR A 8 6.04 -4.51 -1.19
N MET A 9 5.87 -5.49 -2.08
CA MET A 9 6.92 -6.44 -2.43
C MET A 9 8.08 -5.75 -3.15
N MET A 10 7.80 -4.97 -4.20
CA MET A 10 8.84 -4.29 -4.98
C MET A 10 9.64 -3.32 -4.12
N THR A 11 8.97 -2.54 -3.26
CA THR A 11 9.65 -1.61 -2.36
C THR A 11 10.51 -2.33 -1.33
N SER A 12 9.99 -3.38 -0.69
CA SER A 12 10.73 -4.12 0.32
C SER A 12 11.95 -4.82 -0.28
N VAL A 13 11.79 -5.52 -1.40
CA VAL A 13 12.87 -6.23 -2.08
C VAL A 13 13.96 -5.29 -2.58
N SER A 14 13.58 -4.15 -3.16
CA SER A 14 14.56 -3.17 -3.66
C SER A 14 15.49 -2.65 -2.57
N ILE A 15 14.94 -2.34 -1.40
CA ILE A 15 15.74 -1.81 -0.28
C ILE A 15 16.57 -2.93 0.36
N VAL A 16 15.99 -4.12 0.55
CA VAL A 16 16.70 -5.27 1.13
C VAL A 16 17.83 -5.74 0.20
N ARG A 17 17.65 -5.66 -1.10
CA ARG A 17 18.70 -5.97 -2.07
C ARG A 17 19.96 -5.12 -1.85
N GLU A 18 19.81 -3.85 -1.54
CA GLU A 18 20.95 -2.99 -1.26
C GLU A 18 21.62 -3.30 0.07
N LYS A 19 20.85 -3.74 1.05
CA LYS A 19 21.41 -4.25 2.30
C LYS A 19 22.25 -5.52 2.05
N GLU A 20 21.72 -6.48 1.28
CA GLU A 20 22.45 -7.71 0.95
C GLU A 20 23.74 -7.47 0.17
N LEU A 21 23.73 -6.48 -0.73
CA LEU A 21 24.89 -6.14 -1.55
C LEU A 21 25.90 -5.24 -0.82
N GLY A 22 25.62 -4.80 0.42
CA GLY A 22 26.49 -3.88 1.17
C GLY A 22 26.51 -2.45 0.60
N THR A 23 25.77 -2.17 -0.47
CA THR A 23 25.73 -0.84 -1.10
C THR A 23 25.01 0.20 -0.23
N MET A 24 24.25 -0.25 0.75
CA MET A 24 23.56 0.62 1.71
C MET A 24 24.55 1.41 2.56
N GLU A 25 25.68 0.81 2.97
CA GLU A 25 26.73 1.47 3.76
C GLU A 25 27.39 2.60 2.96
N VAL A 26 27.60 2.39 1.65
CA VAL A 26 28.15 3.40 0.74
C VAL A 26 27.18 4.57 0.57
N LEU A 27 25.88 4.30 0.47
CA LEU A 27 24.84 5.33 0.39
C LEU A 27 24.76 6.15 1.68
N LEU A 28 25.00 5.53 2.82
CA LEU A 28 24.98 6.17 4.15
C LEU A 28 26.25 6.96 4.44
N ALA A 29 27.38 6.58 3.86
CA ALA A 29 28.63 7.37 3.91
C ALA A 29 28.54 8.66 3.06
N SER A 30 27.56 8.76 2.17
CA SER A 30 27.25 9.97 1.40
C SER A 30 26.62 11.04 2.31
N PRO A 31 26.84 12.35 2.06
CA PRO A 31 26.21 13.44 2.81
C PRO A 31 24.68 13.54 2.60
N ALA A 32 24.09 12.59 1.88
CA ALA A 32 22.65 12.54 1.63
C ALA A 32 21.87 12.16 2.89
N LYS A 33 20.80 12.91 3.17
CA LYS A 33 19.91 12.59 4.29
C LYS A 33 19.23 11.22 4.04
N PRO A 34 19.22 10.29 5.02
CA PRO A 34 18.61 8.95 4.86
C PRO A 34 17.17 8.99 4.33
N PHE A 35 16.41 10.02 4.70
CA PHE A 35 15.06 10.26 4.21
C PHE A 35 14.99 10.45 2.68
N LEU A 36 15.93 11.19 2.09
CA LEU A 36 15.98 11.40 0.65
C LEU A 36 16.28 10.10 -0.12
N VAL A 37 17.13 9.25 0.46
CA VAL A 37 17.43 7.93 -0.13
C VAL A 37 16.18 7.06 -0.18
N ILE A 38 15.40 7.03 0.90
CA ILE A 38 14.13 6.28 0.96
C ILE A 38 13.13 6.79 -0.09
N ILE A 39 12.95 8.11 -0.18
CA ILE A 39 12.03 8.70 -1.17
C ILE A 39 12.49 8.41 -2.59
N ALA A 40 13.78 8.60 -2.88
CA ALA A 40 14.34 8.32 -4.20
C ALA A 40 14.10 6.85 -4.63
N LYS A 41 14.14 5.92 -3.68
CA LYS A 41 13.84 4.50 -3.93
C LYS A 41 12.35 4.20 -4.10
N ALA A 42 11.51 4.88 -3.36
CA ALA A 42 10.06 4.70 -3.44
C ALA A 42 9.44 5.34 -4.70
N LEU A 43 10.04 6.41 -5.21
CA LEU A 43 9.53 7.21 -6.32
C LEU A 43 9.29 6.40 -7.61
N PRO A 44 10.23 5.59 -8.12
CA PRO A 44 10.00 4.79 -9.32
C PRO A 44 8.86 3.78 -9.14
N TYR A 45 8.71 3.19 -7.95
CA TYR A 45 7.61 2.27 -7.67
C TYR A 45 6.25 2.98 -7.56
N LEU A 46 6.24 4.20 -7.04
CA LEU A 46 5.05 5.05 -7.06
C LEU A 46 4.61 5.33 -8.51
N PHE A 47 5.55 5.69 -9.38
CA PHE A 47 5.26 5.97 -10.78
C PHE A 47 4.73 4.72 -11.52
N LEU A 48 5.38 3.57 -11.36
CA LEU A 48 4.93 2.29 -11.90
C LEU A 48 3.53 1.91 -11.39
N SER A 49 3.24 2.19 -10.12
CA SER A 49 1.95 1.89 -9.51
C SER A 49 0.83 2.79 -10.03
N ILE A 50 1.13 4.04 -10.37
CA ILE A 50 0.18 4.94 -11.03
C ILE A 50 -0.15 4.42 -12.44
N ILE A 51 0.84 3.98 -13.20
CA ILE A 51 0.62 3.36 -14.51
C ILE A 51 -0.26 2.12 -14.37
N ASN A 52 0.01 1.28 -13.37
CA ASN A 52 -0.75 0.07 -13.10
C ASN A 52 -2.23 0.39 -12.76
N ILE A 53 -2.49 1.40 -11.93
CA ILE A 53 -3.86 1.87 -11.65
C ILE A 53 -4.55 2.36 -12.93
N CYS A 54 -3.89 3.19 -13.73
CA CYS A 54 -4.47 3.66 -14.99
C CYS A 54 -4.84 2.48 -15.89
N THR A 55 -3.97 1.47 -15.98
CA THR A 55 -4.24 0.25 -16.78
C THR A 55 -5.44 -0.53 -16.22
N ILE A 56 -5.51 -0.72 -14.89
CA ILE A 56 -6.63 -1.42 -14.24
C ILE A 56 -7.95 -0.68 -14.48
N LEU A 57 -7.97 0.65 -14.35
CA LEU A 57 -9.16 1.46 -14.57
C LEU A 57 -9.59 1.43 -16.04
N LEU A 58 -8.65 1.51 -16.98
CA LEU A 58 -8.93 1.36 -18.42
C LEU A 58 -9.54 0.00 -18.71
N LEU A 59 -8.95 -1.08 -18.22
CA LEU A 59 -9.48 -2.43 -18.39
C LEU A 59 -10.86 -2.60 -17.74
N SER A 60 -11.09 -2.00 -16.58
CA SER A 60 -12.39 -2.10 -15.91
C SER A 60 -13.51 -1.44 -16.71
N VAL A 61 -13.22 -0.33 -17.40
CA VAL A 61 -14.21 0.39 -18.21
C VAL A 61 -14.39 -0.26 -19.58
N PHE A 62 -13.27 -0.55 -20.29
CA PHE A 62 -13.35 -1.00 -21.68
C PHE A 62 -13.55 -2.52 -21.85
N ALA A 63 -12.98 -3.33 -20.96
CA ALA A 63 -13.08 -4.78 -21.05
C ALA A 63 -14.21 -5.37 -20.20
N LEU A 64 -14.48 -4.78 -19.02
CA LEU A 64 -15.50 -5.28 -18.10
C LEU A 64 -16.79 -4.43 -18.12
N GLU A 65 -16.83 -3.35 -18.92
CA GLU A 65 -18.00 -2.47 -19.07
C GLU A 65 -18.55 -1.98 -17.71
N LEU A 66 -17.70 -1.87 -16.70
CA LEU A 66 -18.12 -1.44 -15.39
C LEU A 66 -18.42 0.07 -15.40
N PRO A 67 -19.62 0.50 -14.98
CA PRO A 67 -19.94 1.91 -14.94
C PRO A 67 -19.14 2.60 -13.85
N ILE A 68 -18.48 3.72 -14.18
CA ILE A 68 -17.90 4.63 -13.21
C ILE A 68 -18.93 5.72 -12.96
N ASN A 69 -19.78 5.53 -11.95
CA ASN A 69 -20.84 6.50 -11.59
C ASN A 69 -20.30 7.71 -10.81
N GLY A 70 -19.09 7.61 -10.25
CA GLY A 70 -18.46 8.65 -9.45
C GLY A 70 -17.35 9.41 -10.16
N SER A 71 -16.68 10.29 -9.44
CA SER A 71 -15.56 11.08 -9.97
C SER A 71 -14.29 10.23 -10.12
N ILE A 72 -13.78 10.16 -11.36
CA ILE A 72 -12.51 9.49 -11.67
C ILE A 72 -11.35 10.17 -10.93
N ILE A 73 -11.38 11.50 -10.80
CA ILE A 73 -10.33 12.27 -10.11
C ILE A 73 -10.27 11.86 -8.63
N LEU A 74 -11.42 11.71 -7.98
CA LEU A 74 -11.51 11.25 -6.60
C LEU A 74 -10.96 9.83 -6.46
N LEU A 75 -11.35 8.93 -7.36
CA LEU A 75 -10.87 7.54 -7.38
C LEU A 75 -9.35 7.47 -7.56
N MET A 76 -8.77 8.30 -8.44
CA MET A 76 -7.33 8.41 -8.63
C MET A 76 -6.62 8.94 -7.39
N ALA A 77 -7.15 9.97 -6.74
CA ALA A 77 -6.57 10.54 -5.53
C ALA A 77 -6.52 9.51 -4.38
N GLU A 78 -7.63 8.80 -4.16
CA GLU A 78 -7.71 7.72 -3.15
C GLU A 78 -6.79 6.54 -3.48
N SER A 79 -6.65 6.24 -4.76
CA SER A 79 -5.73 5.19 -5.22
C SER A 79 -4.27 5.56 -4.98
N ILE A 80 -3.89 6.82 -5.21
CA ILE A 80 -2.54 7.33 -4.89
C ILE A 80 -2.29 7.25 -3.38
N LEU A 81 -3.25 7.63 -2.55
CA LEU A 81 -3.15 7.51 -1.10
C LEU A 81 -2.92 6.05 -0.68
N PHE A 82 -3.66 5.12 -1.28
CA PHE A 82 -3.50 3.68 -1.04
C PHE A 82 -2.12 3.15 -1.49
N ILE A 83 -1.60 3.63 -2.63
CA ILE A 83 -0.24 3.28 -3.09
C ILE A 83 0.79 3.76 -2.06
N ILE A 84 0.69 4.99 -1.57
CA ILE A 84 1.61 5.52 -0.57
C ILE A 84 1.55 4.68 0.71
N THR A 85 0.37 4.22 1.11
CA THR A 85 0.20 3.29 2.24
C THR A 85 0.93 1.97 1.98
N ALA A 86 0.77 1.40 0.80
CA ALA A 86 1.42 0.14 0.41
C ALA A 86 2.95 0.27 0.36
N LEU A 87 3.47 1.37 -0.20
CA LEU A 87 4.90 1.68 -0.21
C LEU A 87 5.45 1.81 1.22
N SER A 88 4.70 2.47 2.11
CA SER A 88 5.08 2.62 3.52
C SER A 88 5.17 1.29 4.25
N LEU A 89 4.26 0.35 3.96
CA LEU A 89 4.32 -1.03 4.46
C LEU A 89 5.53 -1.78 3.91
N GLY A 90 5.86 -1.61 2.62
CA GLY A 90 7.06 -2.17 2.02
C GLY A 90 8.34 -1.68 2.70
N LEU A 91 8.40 -0.38 3.03
CA LEU A 91 9.48 0.20 3.82
C LEU A 91 9.61 -0.45 5.20
N LEU A 92 8.50 -0.66 5.91
CA LEU A 92 8.51 -1.34 7.22
C LEU A 92 9.04 -2.76 7.13
N ILE A 93 8.62 -3.53 6.12
CA ILE A 93 9.10 -4.89 5.89
C ILE A 93 10.62 -4.87 5.63
N SER A 94 11.12 -3.93 4.83
CA SER A 94 12.54 -3.81 4.53
C SER A 94 13.42 -3.53 5.75
N ILE A 95 12.86 -2.91 6.79
CA ILE A 95 13.60 -2.63 8.04
C ILE A 95 13.75 -3.90 8.89
N VAL A 96 12.77 -4.78 8.84
CA VAL A 96 12.73 -6.00 9.68
C VAL A 96 13.45 -7.17 9.00
N THR A 97 13.70 -7.07 7.69
CA THR A 97 14.28 -8.15 6.88
C THR A 97 15.66 -7.76 6.36
N ASP A 98 16.57 -8.73 6.34
CA ASP A 98 17.94 -8.55 5.85
C ASP A 98 18.22 -9.39 4.58
N ALA A 99 17.28 -10.27 4.18
CA ALA A 99 17.38 -11.12 2.99
C ALA A 99 16.20 -10.86 2.03
N GLN A 100 16.48 -10.74 0.74
CA GLN A 100 15.45 -10.53 -0.30
C GLN A 100 14.39 -11.63 -0.29
N ARG A 101 14.79 -12.90 -0.15
CA ARG A 101 13.86 -14.05 -0.09
C ARG A 101 12.87 -13.90 1.06
N THR A 102 13.37 -13.49 2.23
CA THR A 102 12.54 -13.27 3.43
C THR A 102 11.59 -12.09 3.23
N ALA A 103 12.06 -10.98 2.63
CA ALA A 103 11.24 -9.83 2.31
C ALA A 103 10.11 -10.18 1.32
N MET A 104 10.42 -10.96 0.28
CA MET A 104 9.42 -11.48 -0.66
C MET A 104 8.37 -12.34 0.05
N PHE A 105 8.81 -13.28 0.87
CA PHE A 105 7.91 -14.20 1.58
C PHE A 105 6.99 -13.45 2.56
N ILE A 106 7.54 -12.54 3.36
CA ILE A 106 6.75 -11.73 4.31
C ILE A 106 5.78 -10.82 3.56
N SER A 107 6.20 -10.19 2.46
CA SER A 107 5.31 -9.35 1.65
C SER A 107 4.18 -10.17 1.04
N LEU A 108 4.49 -11.34 0.50
CA LEU A 108 3.51 -12.20 -0.16
C LEU A 108 2.56 -12.83 0.87
N VAL A 109 3.06 -13.54 1.84
CA VAL A 109 2.22 -14.26 2.81
C VAL A 109 1.61 -13.30 3.84
N GLY A 110 2.41 -12.37 4.37
CA GLY A 110 1.98 -11.43 5.42
C GLY A 110 1.00 -10.36 4.94
N MET A 111 1.03 -10.02 3.64
CA MET A 111 0.09 -9.03 3.09
C MET A 111 -1.03 -9.67 2.28
N PHE A 112 -0.76 -10.73 1.51
CA PHE A 112 -1.77 -11.35 0.64
C PHE A 112 -2.86 -12.06 1.43
N LEU A 113 -2.49 -12.95 2.35
CA LEU A 113 -3.43 -13.74 3.13
C LEU A 113 -4.38 -12.86 3.97
N PRO A 114 -3.89 -11.94 4.81
CA PRO A 114 -4.78 -11.04 5.56
C PRO A 114 -5.62 -10.15 4.64
N THR A 115 -5.05 -9.64 3.55
CA THR A 115 -5.78 -8.82 2.60
C THR A 115 -6.90 -9.59 1.92
N LEU A 116 -6.65 -10.83 1.51
CA LEU A 116 -7.63 -11.67 0.84
C LEU A 116 -8.79 -12.04 1.75
N MET A 117 -8.48 -12.36 3.00
CA MET A 117 -9.49 -12.80 3.98
C MET A 117 -10.19 -11.65 4.68
N LEU A 118 -9.48 -10.57 5.04
CA LEU A 118 -9.98 -9.52 5.93
C LEU A 118 -10.36 -8.21 5.22
N SER A 119 -10.19 -8.11 3.89
CA SER A 119 -10.59 -6.91 3.14
C SER A 119 -12.08 -6.81 2.85
N GLY A 120 -12.83 -7.88 3.07
CA GLY A 120 -14.24 -7.95 2.68
C GLY A 120 -14.47 -8.31 1.21
N PHE A 121 -13.38 -8.66 0.47
CA PHE A 121 -13.48 -9.03 -0.95
C PHE A 121 -14.03 -10.44 -1.14
N MET A 122 -13.48 -11.45 -0.47
CA MET A 122 -13.97 -12.84 -0.57
C MET A 122 -15.09 -13.14 0.41
N PHE A 123 -14.93 -12.68 1.64
CA PHE A 123 -15.90 -12.92 2.71
C PHE A 123 -16.45 -11.59 3.22
N PRO A 124 -17.78 -11.38 3.22
CA PRO A 124 -18.39 -10.20 3.82
C PRO A 124 -17.98 -10.10 5.28
N ILE A 125 -17.48 -8.93 5.69
CA ILE A 125 -16.96 -8.70 7.04
C ILE A 125 -18.06 -8.91 8.10
N GLU A 126 -19.31 -8.64 7.73
CA GLU A 126 -20.49 -8.79 8.59
C GLU A 126 -20.72 -10.23 9.05
N ASN A 127 -20.29 -11.22 8.25
CA ASN A 127 -20.42 -12.65 8.54
C ASN A 127 -19.24 -13.22 9.33
N MET A 128 -18.22 -12.39 9.65
CA MET A 128 -17.05 -12.84 10.40
C MET A 128 -17.30 -12.79 11.91
N PRO A 129 -16.63 -13.65 12.70
CA PRO A 129 -16.59 -13.50 14.16
C PRO A 129 -16.03 -12.13 14.58
N LYS A 130 -16.55 -11.57 15.68
CA LYS A 130 -16.16 -10.24 16.19
C LYS A 130 -14.63 -10.00 16.26
N PRO A 131 -13.78 -10.94 16.72
CA PRO A 131 -12.33 -10.74 16.74
C PRO A 131 -11.73 -10.49 15.35
N LEU A 132 -12.22 -11.19 14.31
CA LEU A 132 -11.76 -11.02 12.93
C LEU A 132 -12.23 -9.68 12.34
N GLN A 133 -13.43 -9.21 12.72
CA GLN A 133 -13.92 -7.89 12.34
C GLN A 133 -13.02 -6.77 12.90
N VAL A 134 -12.53 -6.91 14.13
CA VAL A 134 -11.59 -5.95 14.73
C VAL A 134 -10.25 -5.99 14.01
N LEU A 135 -9.70 -7.17 13.75
CA LEU A 135 -8.44 -7.34 13.01
C LEU A 135 -8.54 -6.79 11.57
N SER A 136 -9.71 -6.90 10.93
CA SER A 136 -9.91 -6.35 9.59
C SER A 136 -9.72 -4.84 9.52
N ASN A 137 -9.90 -4.11 10.62
CA ASN A 137 -9.70 -2.66 10.66
C ASN A 137 -8.23 -2.25 10.51
N ILE A 138 -7.29 -3.15 10.80
CA ILE A 138 -5.85 -2.91 10.67
C ILE A 138 -5.40 -3.07 9.21
N VAL A 139 -6.20 -3.72 8.37
CA VAL A 139 -5.85 -4.00 6.97
C VAL A 139 -6.23 -2.81 6.09
N PRO A 140 -5.28 -2.08 5.49
CA PRO A 140 -5.59 -0.89 4.68
C PRO A 140 -6.42 -1.21 3.44
N ALA A 141 -6.28 -2.40 2.89
CA ALA A 141 -7.04 -2.85 1.73
C ALA A 141 -8.56 -2.90 1.97
N LYS A 142 -9.01 -3.10 3.21
CA LYS A 142 -10.42 -3.02 3.58
C LYS A 142 -11.00 -1.64 3.29
N TRP A 143 -10.32 -0.60 3.79
CA TRP A 143 -10.77 0.78 3.65
C TRP A 143 -10.75 1.23 2.20
N TYR A 144 -9.69 0.88 1.48
CA TYR A 144 -9.61 1.15 0.05
C TYR A 144 -10.70 0.41 -0.75
N PHE A 145 -11.03 -0.84 -0.41
CA PHE A 145 -12.10 -1.59 -1.05
C PHE A 145 -13.47 -0.91 -0.85
N ILE A 146 -13.75 -0.42 0.36
CA ILE A 146 -14.98 0.33 0.65
C ILE A 146 -15.03 1.62 -0.17
N ILE A 147 -13.93 2.36 -0.25
CA ILE A 147 -13.82 3.60 -1.03
C ILE A 147 -14.10 3.32 -2.52
N VAL A 148 -13.40 2.35 -3.12
CA VAL A 148 -13.57 2.00 -4.55
C VAL A 148 -15.02 1.61 -4.83
N LYS A 149 -15.60 0.73 -4.00
CA LYS A 149 -17.01 0.31 -4.14
C LYS A 149 -17.98 1.48 -4.02
N SER A 150 -17.73 2.40 -3.11
CA SER A 150 -18.59 3.57 -2.87
C SER A 150 -18.50 4.60 -4.01
N VAL A 151 -17.30 4.88 -4.50
CA VAL A 151 -17.09 5.85 -5.58
C VAL A 151 -17.51 5.23 -6.94
N MET A 152 -17.00 4.03 -7.26
CA MET A 152 -17.18 3.45 -8.58
C MET A 152 -18.61 2.96 -8.83
N LEU A 153 -19.19 2.21 -7.88
CA LEU A 153 -20.50 1.59 -8.07
C LEU A 153 -21.66 2.49 -7.59
N LYS A 154 -21.48 3.18 -6.45
CA LYS A 154 -22.55 3.99 -5.87
C LYS A 154 -22.50 5.47 -6.31
N GLY A 155 -21.43 5.90 -6.96
CA GLY A 155 -21.28 7.31 -7.39
C GLY A 155 -21.14 8.32 -6.24
N LEU A 156 -20.74 7.87 -5.04
CA LEU A 156 -20.65 8.73 -3.86
C LEU A 156 -19.46 9.67 -3.96
N GLY A 157 -19.65 10.91 -3.52
CA GLY A 157 -18.61 11.93 -3.44
C GLY A 157 -17.78 11.82 -2.14
N LEU A 158 -16.76 12.67 -2.04
CA LEU A 158 -15.83 12.73 -0.90
C LEU A 158 -16.53 12.93 0.45
N ALA A 159 -17.64 13.67 0.48
CA ALA A 159 -18.43 13.89 1.69
C ALA A 159 -18.98 12.58 2.32
N SER A 160 -19.16 11.53 1.53
CA SER A 160 -19.69 10.25 2.00
C SER A 160 -18.59 9.27 2.43
N ILE A 161 -17.37 9.42 1.89
CA ILE A 161 -16.24 8.52 2.14
C ILE A 161 -15.13 9.13 3.02
N TRP A 162 -15.38 10.33 3.58
CA TRP A 162 -14.36 11.07 4.33
C TRP A 162 -13.78 10.30 5.53
N LYS A 163 -14.59 9.44 6.16
CA LYS A 163 -14.16 8.60 7.30
C LYS A 163 -13.12 7.58 6.86
N GLU A 164 -13.39 6.87 5.78
CA GLU A 164 -12.52 5.84 5.20
C GLU A 164 -11.22 6.46 4.71
N THR A 165 -11.31 7.60 4.03
CA THR A 165 -10.16 8.40 3.59
C THR A 165 -9.29 8.83 4.76
N LEU A 166 -9.90 9.34 5.84
CA LEU A 166 -9.19 9.80 7.02
C LEU A 166 -8.49 8.65 7.74
N ILE A 167 -9.13 7.48 7.83
CA ILE A 167 -8.52 6.28 8.40
C ILE A 167 -7.34 5.83 7.55
N LEU A 168 -7.50 5.79 6.23
CA LEU A 168 -6.43 5.40 5.32
C LEU A 168 -5.24 6.37 5.40
N PHE A 169 -5.51 7.67 5.46
CA PHE A 169 -4.50 8.70 5.66
C PHE A 169 -3.77 8.57 7.01
N GLY A 170 -4.52 8.28 8.08
CA GLY A 170 -3.96 8.01 9.40
C GLY A 170 -3.04 6.79 9.41
N MET A 171 -3.44 5.70 8.75
CA MET A 171 -2.63 4.50 8.58
C MET A 171 -1.36 4.79 7.78
N THR A 172 -1.47 5.54 6.69
CA THR A 172 -0.31 5.97 5.88
C THR A 172 0.69 6.74 6.71
N SER A 173 0.21 7.75 7.45
CA SER A 173 1.05 8.58 8.32
C SER A 173 1.70 7.75 9.42
N PHE A 174 0.97 6.84 10.03
CA PHE A 174 1.48 5.94 11.07
C PHE A 174 2.59 5.02 10.55
N PHE A 175 2.39 4.36 9.40
CA PHE A 175 3.38 3.47 8.81
C PHE A 175 4.63 4.23 8.34
N LEU A 176 4.46 5.41 7.75
CA LEU A 176 5.58 6.28 7.37
C LEU A 176 6.40 6.72 8.57
N LEU A 177 5.75 7.21 9.62
CA LEU A 177 6.45 7.64 10.84
C LEU A 177 7.20 6.48 11.51
N LEU A 178 6.58 5.30 11.58
CA LEU A 178 7.24 4.09 12.11
C LEU A 178 8.44 3.70 11.24
N ALA A 179 8.31 3.73 9.92
CA ALA A 179 9.39 3.43 9.01
C ALA A 179 10.56 4.39 9.20
N LEU A 180 10.30 5.69 9.24
CA LEU A 180 11.33 6.73 9.42
C LEU A 180 12.01 6.63 10.79
N LYS A 181 11.25 6.40 11.86
CA LYS A 181 11.80 6.28 13.22
C LYS A 181 12.70 5.04 13.35
N LYS A 182 12.25 3.90 12.87
CA LYS A 182 13.05 2.66 12.94
C LYS A 182 14.26 2.69 12.02
N TYR A 183 14.16 3.35 10.87
CA TYR A 183 15.28 3.51 9.96
C TYR A 183 16.42 4.33 10.59
N LYS A 184 16.09 5.37 11.36
CA LYS A 184 17.07 6.20 12.09
C LYS A 184 17.75 5.48 13.25
N ILE A 185 17.14 4.43 13.82
CA ILE A 185 17.68 3.71 15.00
C ILE A 185 18.63 2.57 14.57
N ARG A 186 18.51 2.07 13.33
CA ARG A 186 19.38 0.98 12.82
C ARG A 186 20.60 1.47 12.01
N LEU A 187 20.82 2.76 12.01
CA LEU A 187 22.02 3.46 11.53
C LEU A 187 22.92 3.86 12.68
#